data_c6753697b1a14bba8363330cf046e71a
#
_entry.id   c6753697b1a14bba8363330cf046e71a
#
_cell.length_a   1.000
_cell.length_b   1.000
_cell.length_c   1.000
_cell.angle_alpha   90.00
_cell.angle_beta   90.00
_cell.angle_gamma   90.00
#
_symmetry.space_group_name_H-M   'P 1'
#
loop_
_entity.id
_entity.type
_entity.pdbx_description
1 polymer ?
#
loop_
_entity_poly.entity_id
_entity_poly.type
_entity_poly.pdbx_seq_one_letter_code
_entity_poly.pdbx_strand_id
1 'polypeptide(L)'
;AITQLKKEGAKSLIFDVRSTYDGTVEYTCRVIDLLVPTATEGNKAIATLVDKTGKTVKTYSSDSKDIIMPMAVLINSDTAGCGELFACDLKDFGKAFLIGEKTAGRADVQETFELSDGGAVVLTTSKMLPYISESFDGKGLTPDTEIILADSLRENLSTLEKERDTQLQAAI
;
A
#
# COMPACT_ATOMS: atom_id res chain seq x y z
N ALA A 1 13.91 -9.44 7.85
CA ALA A 1 12.71 -10.30 7.96
C ALA A 1 12.62 -11.26 6.76
N ILE A 2 12.37 -10.81 5.51
CA ILE A 2 12.11 -11.68 4.34
C ILE A 2 13.25 -12.68 4.06
N THR A 3 14.51 -12.25 4.13
CA THR A 3 15.68 -13.14 3.97
C THR A 3 15.69 -14.27 5.02
N GLN A 4 15.25 -13.97 6.24
CA GLN A 4 15.15 -14.95 7.30
C GLN A 4 14.00 -15.93 7.04
N LEU A 5 12.83 -15.42 6.67
CA LEU A 5 11.66 -16.25 6.30
C LEU A 5 11.99 -17.21 5.14
N LYS A 6 12.73 -16.74 4.12
CA LYS A 6 13.21 -17.61 3.03
C LYS A 6 14.10 -18.74 3.54
N LYS A 7 15.04 -18.45 4.46
CA LYS A 7 15.91 -19.47 5.06
C LYS A 7 15.12 -20.49 5.88
N GLU A 8 14.04 -20.05 6.50
CA GLU A 8 13.11 -20.89 7.27
C GLU A 8 12.11 -21.67 6.39
N GLY A 9 12.18 -21.48 5.07
CA GLY A 9 11.41 -22.25 4.10
C GLY A 9 10.11 -21.62 3.64
N ALA A 10 9.88 -20.33 3.91
CA ALA A 10 8.71 -19.62 3.38
C ALA A 10 8.67 -19.69 1.85
N LYS A 11 7.50 -20.01 1.29
CA LYS A 11 7.27 -20.16 -0.16
C LYS A 11 6.48 -18.99 -0.75
N SER A 12 5.75 -18.26 0.07
CA SER A 12 4.93 -17.09 -0.28
C SER A 12 4.96 -16.06 0.84
N LEU A 13 4.46 -14.86 0.56
CA LEU A 13 4.36 -13.78 1.53
C LEU A 13 2.92 -13.26 1.54
N ILE A 14 2.40 -13.01 2.72
CA ILE A 14 1.13 -12.31 2.91
C ILE A 14 1.45 -11.01 3.66
N PHE A 15 1.05 -9.89 3.07
CA PHE A 15 1.13 -8.57 3.69
C PHE A 15 -0.26 -8.18 4.17
N ASP A 16 -0.39 -7.94 5.46
CA ASP A 16 -1.63 -7.43 6.04
C ASP A 16 -1.52 -5.92 6.22
N VAL A 17 -2.22 -5.17 5.36
CA VAL A 17 -2.31 -3.71 5.43
C VAL A 17 -3.73 -3.26 5.77
N ARG A 18 -4.55 -4.17 6.29
CA ARG A 18 -5.88 -3.82 6.79
C ARG A 18 -5.75 -2.77 7.90
N SER A 19 -6.64 -1.79 7.87
CA SER A 19 -6.65 -0.66 8.82
C SER A 19 -5.33 0.13 8.90
N THR A 20 -4.50 0.07 7.86
CA THR A 20 -3.32 0.90 7.70
C THR A 20 -3.72 2.19 6.99
N TYR A 21 -3.66 3.32 7.69
CA TYR A 21 -4.09 4.62 7.17
C TYR A 21 -3.03 5.72 7.32
N ASP A 22 -1.86 5.37 7.84
CA ASP A 22 -0.76 6.31 8.11
C ASP A 22 0.53 5.81 7.45
N GLY A 23 1.57 6.62 7.52
CA GLY A 23 2.89 6.31 6.97
C GLY A 23 3.43 7.44 6.11
N THR A 24 4.69 7.33 5.72
CA THR A 24 5.30 8.27 4.79
C THR A 24 5.51 7.61 3.43
N VAL A 25 5.22 8.35 2.38
CA VAL A 25 5.39 7.87 0.99
C VAL A 25 6.82 7.37 0.76
N GLU A 26 7.82 8.07 1.32
CA GLU A 26 9.22 7.68 1.17
C GLU A 26 9.51 6.29 1.73
N TYR A 27 9.08 5.99 2.97
CA TYR A 27 9.31 4.67 3.56
C TYR A 27 8.51 3.58 2.84
N THR A 28 7.28 3.88 2.45
CA THR A 28 6.44 2.96 1.67
C THR A 28 7.12 2.60 0.35
N CYS A 29 7.60 3.59 -0.41
CA CYS A 29 8.32 3.36 -1.66
C CYS A 29 9.61 2.57 -1.45
N ARG A 30 10.36 2.79 -0.35
CA ARG A 30 11.54 1.97 -0.01
C ARG A 30 11.19 0.50 0.25
N VAL A 31 10.03 0.22 0.84
CA VAL A 31 9.57 -1.16 1.04
C VAL A 31 9.14 -1.78 -0.28
N ILE A 32 8.38 -1.05 -1.09
CA ILE A 32 7.94 -1.50 -2.42
C ILE A 32 9.17 -1.80 -3.29
N ASP A 33 10.17 -0.92 -3.30
CA ASP A 33 11.40 -1.08 -4.07
C ASP A 33 12.12 -2.42 -3.80
N LEU A 34 12.10 -2.90 -2.55
CA LEU A 34 12.66 -4.22 -2.20
C LEU A 34 11.87 -5.41 -2.77
N LEU A 35 10.60 -5.21 -3.15
CA LEU A 35 9.67 -6.27 -3.54
C LEU A 35 9.43 -6.33 -5.05
N VAL A 36 9.67 -5.23 -5.76
CA VAL A 36 9.35 -5.09 -7.19
C VAL A 36 10.62 -5.10 -8.04
N PRO A 37 10.54 -5.52 -9.33
CA PRO A 37 11.69 -5.47 -10.21
C PRO A 37 12.09 -4.02 -10.50
N THR A 38 13.37 -3.83 -10.81
CA THR A 38 13.83 -2.59 -11.44
C THR A 38 13.06 -2.41 -12.74
N ALA A 39 12.31 -1.35 -12.88
CA ALA A 39 11.60 -1.06 -14.12
C ALA A 39 12.61 -0.78 -15.24
N THR A 40 12.62 -1.60 -16.28
CA THR A 40 13.68 -1.63 -17.28
C THR A 40 13.41 -0.69 -18.45
N GLU A 41 12.16 -0.33 -18.72
CA GLU A 41 11.83 0.53 -19.86
C GLU A 41 10.74 1.56 -19.48
N GLY A 42 11.00 2.82 -19.79
CA GLY A 42 10.03 3.92 -19.73
C GLY A 42 9.85 4.51 -18.33
N ASN A 43 8.85 4.10 -17.62
CA ASN A 43 8.54 4.64 -16.29
C ASN A 43 9.13 3.75 -15.18
N LYS A 44 10.13 4.28 -14.46
CA LYS A 44 10.74 3.61 -13.29
C LYS A 44 10.09 4.06 -11.98
N ALA A 45 9.03 4.83 -12.05
CA ALA A 45 8.41 5.39 -10.87
C ALA A 45 7.64 4.30 -10.11
N ILE A 46 7.91 4.17 -8.83
CA ILE A 46 7.03 3.48 -7.88
C ILE A 46 5.85 4.40 -7.58
N ALA A 47 6.14 5.67 -7.27
CA ALA A 47 5.12 6.66 -7.04
C ALA A 47 5.54 8.03 -7.58
N THR A 48 4.57 8.81 -8.00
CA THR A 48 4.76 10.20 -8.41
C THR A 48 3.87 11.10 -7.55
N LEU A 49 4.45 12.11 -6.93
CA LEU A 49 3.69 13.15 -6.24
C LEU A 49 3.41 14.29 -7.20
N VAL A 50 2.16 14.70 -7.26
CA VAL A 50 1.72 15.83 -8.09
C VAL A 50 1.04 16.89 -7.22
N ASP A 51 1.27 18.16 -7.55
CA ASP A 51 0.58 19.27 -6.91
C ASP A 51 -0.85 19.44 -7.43
N LYS A 52 -1.58 20.42 -6.89
CA LYS A 52 -2.96 20.73 -7.30
C LYS A 52 -3.12 21.12 -8.79
N THR A 53 -2.04 21.41 -9.48
CA THR A 53 -2.03 21.75 -10.92
C THR A 53 -1.72 20.53 -11.80
N GLY A 54 -1.41 19.39 -11.20
CA GLY A 54 -0.97 18.18 -11.90
C GLY A 54 0.54 18.17 -12.21
N LYS A 55 1.30 19.16 -11.73
CA LYS A 55 2.75 19.20 -11.92
C LYS A 55 3.42 18.23 -10.95
N THR A 56 4.37 17.46 -11.49
CA THR A 56 5.21 16.56 -10.69
C THR A 56 6.06 17.34 -9.69
N VAL A 57 5.92 17.00 -8.42
CA VAL A 57 6.70 17.54 -7.30
C VAL A 57 7.86 16.60 -6.95
N LYS A 58 7.59 15.28 -6.92
CA LYS A 58 8.60 14.27 -6.58
C LYS A 58 8.25 12.94 -7.26
N THR A 59 9.28 12.19 -7.62
CA THR A 59 9.15 10.83 -8.15
C THR A 59 10.01 9.89 -7.32
N TYR A 60 9.47 8.74 -6.97
CA TYR A 60 10.17 7.64 -6.32
C TYR A 60 10.32 6.52 -7.33
N SER A 61 11.54 6.02 -7.51
CA SER A 61 11.86 5.01 -8.52
C SER A 61 12.39 3.73 -7.90
N SER A 62 12.19 2.60 -8.59
CA SER A 62 12.80 1.33 -8.21
C SER A 62 14.18 1.19 -8.84
N ASP A 63 15.15 0.78 -8.04
CA ASP A 63 16.52 0.44 -8.45
C ASP A 63 17.00 -0.90 -7.88
N SER A 64 16.15 -1.57 -7.12
CA SER A 64 16.48 -2.81 -6.41
C SER A 64 16.21 -4.07 -7.23
N LYS A 65 16.81 -5.18 -6.79
CA LYS A 65 16.47 -6.52 -7.29
C LYS A 65 15.23 -7.01 -6.57
N ASP A 66 14.26 -7.45 -7.34
CA ASP A 66 12.99 -7.93 -6.82
C ASP A 66 13.10 -9.24 -6.00
N ILE A 67 12.08 -9.46 -5.19
CA ILE A 67 11.86 -10.72 -4.50
C ILE A 67 10.92 -11.58 -5.34
N ILE A 68 11.46 -12.68 -5.87
CA ILE A 68 10.68 -13.66 -6.64
C ILE A 68 10.00 -14.61 -5.65
N MET A 69 8.80 -14.26 -5.21
CA MET A 69 7.89 -15.08 -4.41
C MET A 69 6.45 -14.70 -4.73
N PRO A 70 5.50 -15.65 -4.70
CA PRO A 70 4.08 -15.32 -4.71
C PRO A 70 3.72 -14.44 -3.51
N MET A 71 2.87 -13.44 -3.73
CA MET A 71 2.47 -12.50 -2.69
C MET A 71 0.96 -12.29 -2.70
N ALA A 72 0.38 -12.06 -1.54
CA ALA A 72 -0.97 -11.57 -1.36
C ALA A 72 -0.94 -10.34 -0.44
N VAL A 73 -1.88 -9.41 -0.65
CA VAL A 73 -2.08 -8.25 0.23
C VAL A 73 -3.51 -8.26 0.73
N LEU A 74 -3.67 -8.28 2.05
CA LEU A 74 -4.97 -8.14 2.69
C LEU A 74 -5.29 -6.65 2.85
N ILE A 75 -6.46 -6.25 2.36
CA ILE A 75 -6.97 -4.87 2.39
C ILE A 75 -8.38 -4.82 2.97
N ASN A 76 -8.77 -3.70 3.53
CA ASN A 76 -10.13 -3.46 4.00
C ASN A 76 -10.56 -1.99 3.78
N SER A 77 -11.78 -1.66 4.16
CA SER A 77 -12.35 -0.31 4.02
C SER A 77 -11.58 0.79 4.76
N ASP A 78 -10.79 0.42 5.77
CA ASP A 78 -9.95 1.35 6.54
C ASP A 78 -8.52 1.43 6.01
N THR A 79 -8.15 0.60 5.04
CA THR A 79 -6.88 0.73 4.33
C THR A 79 -6.89 2.03 3.52
N ALA A 80 -5.95 2.93 3.79
CA ALA A 80 -5.90 4.26 3.18
C ALA A 80 -4.47 4.73 2.91
N GLY A 81 -4.32 5.70 2.03
CA GLY A 81 -3.07 6.42 1.84
C GLY A 81 -1.91 5.53 1.42
N CYS A 82 -0.88 5.47 2.27
CA CYS A 82 0.31 4.65 2.02
C CYS A 82 0.02 3.15 1.97
N GLY A 83 -1.02 2.67 2.69
CA GLY A 83 -1.48 1.28 2.59
C GLY A 83 -2.07 0.98 1.20
N GLU A 84 -2.81 1.94 0.62
CA GLU A 84 -3.34 1.81 -0.74
C GLU A 84 -2.23 1.87 -1.78
N LEU A 85 -1.27 2.80 -1.65
CA LEU A 85 -0.12 2.88 -2.56
C LEU A 85 0.64 1.56 -2.59
N PHE A 86 0.93 0.98 -1.40
CA PHE A 86 1.60 -0.31 -1.30
C PHE A 86 0.85 -1.44 -2.01
N ALA A 87 -0.46 -1.55 -1.76
CA ALA A 87 -1.29 -2.58 -2.37
C ALA A 87 -1.42 -2.39 -3.88
N CYS A 88 -1.65 -1.14 -4.33
CA CYS A 88 -1.79 -0.78 -5.74
C CYS A 88 -0.53 -1.13 -6.53
N ASP A 89 0.63 -0.71 -6.06
CA ASP A 89 1.89 -0.92 -6.77
C ASP A 89 2.27 -2.40 -6.83
N LEU A 90 2.11 -3.18 -5.75
CA LEU A 90 2.36 -4.62 -5.83
C LEU A 90 1.45 -5.31 -6.83
N LYS A 91 0.20 -4.87 -6.98
CA LYS A 91 -0.71 -5.35 -8.02
C LYS A 91 -0.25 -4.89 -9.40
N ASP A 92 0.09 -3.62 -9.57
CA ASP A 92 0.53 -3.03 -10.83
C ASP A 92 1.82 -3.69 -11.38
N PHE A 93 2.73 -4.05 -10.48
CA PHE A 93 3.93 -4.82 -10.84
C PHE A 93 3.66 -6.33 -11.03
N GLY A 94 2.42 -6.79 -10.90
CA GLY A 94 2.05 -8.20 -11.02
C GLY A 94 2.65 -9.09 -9.92
N LYS A 95 2.94 -8.52 -8.75
CA LYS A 95 3.58 -9.20 -7.62
C LYS A 95 2.59 -9.80 -6.64
N ALA A 96 1.41 -9.20 -6.48
CA ALA A 96 0.45 -9.63 -5.48
C ALA A 96 -0.99 -9.61 -6.00
N PHE A 97 -1.81 -10.48 -5.40
CA PHE A 97 -3.27 -10.42 -5.46
C PHE A 97 -3.80 -9.68 -4.24
N LEU A 98 -4.82 -8.85 -4.45
CA LEU A 98 -5.50 -8.13 -3.39
C LEU A 98 -6.70 -8.93 -2.90
N ILE A 99 -6.80 -9.16 -1.60
CA ILE A 99 -7.87 -9.94 -0.98
C ILE A 99 -8.48 -9.12 0.14
N GLY A 100 -9.79 -9.13 0.25
CA GLY A 100 -10.52 -8.46 1.33
C GLY A 100 -11.60 -7.53 0.84
N GLU A 101 -11.58 -6.27 1.23
CA GLU A 101 -12.62 -5.30 0.94
C GLU A 101 -12.07 -4.08 0.22
N LYS A 102 -12.97 -3.37 -0.48
CA LYS A 102 -12.61 -2.12 -1.15
C LYS A 102 -12.05 -1.10 -0.16
N THR A 103 -10.96 -0.44 -0.54
CA THR A 103 -10.23 0.52 0.32
C THR A 103 -10.87 1.91 0.36
N ALA A 104 -10.34 2.79 1.22
CA ALA A 104 -10.89 4.11 1.49
C ALA A 104 -10.79 5.11 0.34
N GLY A 105 -9.75 5.04 -0.49
CA GLY A 105 -9.54 5.97 -1.59
C GLY A 105 -8.95 7.31 -1.17
N ARG A 106 -7.84 7.33 -0.45
CA ARG A 106 -7.15 8.56 -0.03
C ARG A 106 -5.73 8.63 -0.58
N ALA A 107 -5.52 9.47 -1.59
CA ALA A 107 -4.20 9.70 -2.19
C ALA A 107 -3.52 10.98 -1.69
N ASP A 108 -4.07 11.64 -0.69
CA ASP A 108 -3.56 12.90 -0.16
C ASP A 108 -2.23 12.72 0.56
N VAL A 109 -1.28 13.61 0.26
CA VAL A 109 -0.03 13.78 0.99
C VAL A 109 -0.10 15.09 1.76
N GLN A 110 0.03 14.99 3.07
CA GLN A 110 -0.07 16.11 3.99
C GLN A 110 1.29 16.49 4.55
N GLU A 111 1.50 17.79 4.74
CA GLU A 111 2.67 18.36 5.39
C GLU A 111 2.25 19.26 6.54
N THR A 112 3.07 19.26 7.57
CA THR A 112 2.87 20.12 8.74
C THR A 112 3.73 21.37 8.61
N PHE A 113 3.11 22.52 8.74
CA PHE A 113 3.78 23.84 8.71
C PHE A 113 3.68 24.47 10.09
N GLU A 114 4.83 24.73 10.71
CA GLU A 114 4.90 25.44 11.98
C GLU A 114 4.60 26.93 11.79
N LEU A 115 3.83 27.49 12.70
CA LEU A 115 3.49 28.90 12.74
C LEU A 115 4.37 29.65 13.73
N SER A 116 4.50 30.96 13.52
CA SER A 116 5.36 31.85 14.37
C SER A 116 4.92 31.95 15.81
N ASP A 117 3.69 31.60 16.12
CA ASP A 117 3.10 31.57 17.46
C ASP A 117 3.26 30.23 18.19
N GLY A 118 3.94 29.26 17.57
CA GLY A 118 4.13 27.90 18.10
C GLY A 118 3.00 26.94 17.77
N GLY A 119 1.97 27.39 17.03
CA GLY A 119 0.96 26.52 16.43
C GLY A 119 1.48 25.79 15.21
N ALA A 120 0.65 24.90 14.64
CA ALA A 120 0.95 24.24 13.38
C ALA A 120 -0.32 24.07 12.53
N VAL A 121 -0.15 24.05 11.21
CA VAL A 121 -1.20 23.77 10.22
C VAL A 121 -0.80 22.54 9.42
N VAL A 122 -1.73 21.61 9.27
CA VAL A 122 -1.57 20.44 8.40
C VAL A 122 -2.34 20.72 7.11
N LEU A 123 -1.63 20.65 5.98
CA LEU A 123 -2.21 20.95 4.66
C LEU A 123 -1.91 19.80 3.69
N THR A 124 -2.87 19.47 2.84
CA THR A 124 -2.63 18.63 1.67
C THR A 124 -1.82 19.43 0.64
N THR A 125 -0.59 18.99 0.38
CA THR A 125 0.34 19.67 -0.53
C THR A 125 0.43 18.99 -1.89
N SER A 126 0.17 17.67 -1.93
CA SER A 126 0.24 16.89 -3.16
C SER A 126 -0.67 15.66 -3.08
N LYS A 127 -0.82 14.99 -4.20
CA LYS A 127 -1.45 13.67 -4.32
C LYS A 127 -0.45 12.66 -4.83
N MET A 128 -0.53 11.43 -4.33
CA MET A 128 0.28 10.33 -4.83
C MET A 128 -0.44 9.61 -5.97
N LEU A 129 0.33 9.33 -7.02
CA LEU A 129 -0.07 8.50 -8.15
C LEU A 129 0.74 7.20 -8.10
N PRO A 130 0.10 6.02 -8.27
CA PRO A 130 0.77 4.72 -8.31
C PRO A 130 1.57 4.52 -9.61
N TYR A 131 2.17 3.34 -9.77
CA TYR A 131 3.04 3.00 -10.89
C TYR A 131 2.38 3.17 -12.27
N ILE A 132 1.28 2.47 -12.55
CA ILE A 132 0.58 2.53 -13.84
C ILE A 132 -0.92 2.70 -13.71
N SER A 133 -1.53 2.30 -12.61
CA SER A 133 -2.96 2.43 -12.39
C SER A 133 -3.38 3.90 -12.31
N GLU A 134 -4.66 4.15 -12.61
CA GLU A 134 -5.24 5.46 -12.31
C GLU A 134 -5.19 5.72 -10.79
N SER A 135 -5.21 7.01 -10.43
CA SER A 135 -5.31 7.40 -9.02
C SER A 135 -6.49 6.72 -8.32
N PHE A 136 -6.22 6.15 -7.16
CA PHE A 136 -7.23 5.59 -6.28
C PHE A 136 -7.98 6.67 -5.46
N ASP A 137 -7.62 7.94 -5.62
CA ASP A 137 -8.23 9.07 -4.92
C ASP A 137 -9.75 9.14 -5.13
N GLY A 138 -10.52 9.12 -4.04
CA GLY A 138 -11.98 9.11 -4.05
C GLY A 138 -12.62 7.83 -4.58
N LYS A 139 -11.83 6.88 -5.09
CA LYS A 139 -12.34 5.63 -5.70
C LYS A 139 -12.06 4.41 -4.84
N GLY A 140 -10.90 4.35 -4.16
CA GLY A 140 -10.37 3.17 -3.50
C GLY A 140 -9.91 2.08 -4.46
N LEU A 141 -9.24 1.06 -3.92
CA LEU A 141 -8.82 -0.12 -4.65
C LEU A 141 -9.88 -1.21 -4.49
N THR A 142 -10.22 -1.85 -5.59
CA THR A 142 -11.08 -3.04 -5.58
C THR A 142 -10.20 -4.28 -5.44
N PRO A 143 -10.46 -5.17 -4.47
CA PRO A 143 -9.72 -6.43 -4.34
C PRO A 143 -9.96 -7.34 -5.54
N ASP A 144 -9.01 -8.25 -5.80
CA ASP A 144 -9.16 -9.31 -6.80
C ASP A 144 -10.11 -10.40 -6.29
N THR A 145 -10.13 -10.61 -4.98
CA THR A 145 -11.06 -11.51 -4.29
C THR A 145 -11.73 -10.75 -3.15
N GLU A 146 -13.01 -10.44 -3.31
CA GLU A 146 -13.78 -9.75 -2.28
C GLU A 146 -14.25 -10.72 -1.20
N ILE A 147 -13.86 -10.43 0.04
CA ILE A 147 -14.28 -11.17 1.22
C ILE A 147 -14.55 -10.15 2.32
N ILE A 148 -15.81 -10.09 2.74
CA ILE A 148 -16.25 -9.18 3.79
C ILE A 148 -16.18 -9.89 5.14
N LEU A 149 -15.44 -9.31 6.09
CA LEU A 149 -15.46 -9.77 7.48
C LEU A 149 -16.72 -9.26 8.19
N ALA A 150 -17.29 -10.10 9.04
CA ALA A 150 -18.36 -9.66 9.95
C ALA A 150 -17.83 -8.53 10.86
N ASP A 151 -18.67 -7.55 11.18
CA ASP A 151 -18.28 -6.37 11.97
C ASP A 151 -17.64 -6.74 13.31
N SER A 152 -18.20 -7.77 14.00
CA SER A 152 -17.66 -8.28 15.26
C SER A 152 -16.23 -8.84 15.16
N LEU A 153 -15.76 -9.22 13.97
CA LEU A 153 -14.41 -9.70 13.74
C LEU A 153 -13.47 -8.55 13.35
N ARG A 154 -13.99 -7.50 12.67
CA ARG A 154 -13.22 -6.32 12.29
C ARG A 154 -12.66 -5.57 13.50
N GLU A 155 -13.46 -5.39 14.55
CA GLU A 155 -13.06 -4.67 15.75
C GLU A 155 -11.87 -5.31 16.46
N ASN A 156 -11.59 -6.59 16.18
CA ASN A 156 -10.59 -7.39 16.86
C ASN A 156 -9.54 -8.00 15.92
N LEU A 157 -9.27 -7.38 14.78
CA LEU A 157 -8.32 -7.91 13.76
C LEU A 157 -6.97 -8.32 14.33
N SER A 158 -6.41 -7.52 15.25
CA SER A 158 -5.08 -7.77 15.84
C SER A 158 -5.02 -9.01 16.73
N THR A 159 -6.17 -9.48 17.22
CA THR A 159 -6.31 -10.64 18.10
C THR A 159 -7.14 -11.76 17.49
N LEU A 160 -7.58 -11.57 16.23
CA LEU A 160 -8.38 -12.55 15.52
C LEU A 160 -7.59 -13.85 15.29
N GLU A 161 -8.15 -14.98 15.71
CA GLU A 161 -7.57 -16.29 15.44
C GLU A 161 -7.51 -16.55 13.94
N LYS A 162 -6.38 -17.10 13.48
CA LYS A 162 -6.12 -17.33 12.05
C LYS A 162 -7.21 -18.16 11.38
N GLU A 163 -7.75 -19.13 12.07
CA GLU A 163 -8.79 -20.05 11.61
C GLU A 163 -10.15 -19.35 11.38
N ARG A 164 -10.36 -18.22 12.05
CA ARG A 164 -11.57 -17.39 11.93
C ARG A 164 -11.43 -16.23 10.97
N ASP A 165 -10.21 -15.93 10.55
CA ASP A 165 -9.91 -14.88 9.59
C ASP A 165 -10.09 -15.39 8.15
N THR A 166 -11.30 -15.27 7.62
CA THR A 166 -11.64 -15.75 6.26
C THR A 166 -10.85 -15.05 5.16
N GLN A 167 -10.43 -13.79 5.37
CA GLN A 167 -9.57 -13.07 4.43
C GLN A 167 -8.15 -13.66 4.43
N LEU A 168 -7.60 -13.92 5.61
CA LEU A 168 -6.29 -14.58 5.73
C LEU A 168 -6.33 -16.01 5.18
N GLN A 169 -7.40 -16.76 5.47
CA GLN A 169 -7.55 -18.13 4.96
C GLN A 169 -7.60 -18.19 3.43
N ALA A 170 -8.18 -17.18 2.79
CA ALA A 170 -8.21 -17.10 1.33
C ALA A 170 -6.85 -16.71 0.71
N ALA A 171 -5.91 -16.20 1.51
CA ALA A 171 -4.56 -15.83 1.08
C ALA A 171 -3.53 -16.96 1.25
N ILE A 172 -3.89 -18.03 1.98
CA ILE A 172 -3.04 -19.19 2.23
C ILE A 172 -3.20 -20.23 1.12
#